data_eb82f392ae69f2c1188d464da8d296e6
#
_entry.id   eb82f392ae69f2c1188d464da8d296e6
#
_cell.length_a   1.000
_cell.length_b   1.000
_cell.length_c   1.000
_cell.angle_alpha   90.00
_cell.angle_beta   90.00
_cell.angle_gamma   90.00
#
_symmetry.space_group_name_H-M   'P 1'
#
loop_
_entity.id
_entity.type
_entity.pdbx_description
1 polymer ?
#
loop_
_entity_poly.entity_id
_entity_poly.type
_entity_poly.pdbx_seq_one_letter_code
_entity_poly.pdbx_strand_id
1 'polypeptide(L)'
;MKEAASKIITIEDADIVSFKELLKFIYTGEYPKDLESSPETYLPLAEKYDLQELKDCCSRAMIRNLVSGNAIDSLMMAYLFLCPALKTECFRRLREWKTIMTDEDYEPLKKHPELLLELHRD
;
A
#
# COMPACT_ATOMS: atom_id res chain seq x y z
N MET A 1 -3.27 13.11 27.10
CA MET A 1 -3.02 13.09 26.57
C MET A 1 -2.50 13.13 26.21
N LYS A 2 -2.79 12.98 25.96
CA LYS A 2 -2.45 13.10 25.23
C LYS A 2 -1.74 12.72 24.87
N GLU A 3 -1.83 12.46 24.75
CA GLU A 3 -1.37 12.12 24.10
C GLU A 3 -1.08 11.36 23.86
N ALA A 4 -1.29 11.11 24.27
CA ALA A 4 -1.34 10.43 23.87
C ALA A 4 -1.65 10.15 23.67
N ALA A 5 -2.27 10.44 23.82
CA ALA A 5 -2.80 10.31 23.30
C ALA A 5 -2.72 10.61 22.79
N SER A 6 -2.77 11.12 22.62
CA SER A 6 -2.78 11.37 21.73
C SER A 6 -2.27 11.16 21.07
N LYS A 7 -2.10 10.60 20.74
CA LYS A 7 -1.96 10.22 19.84
C LYS A 7 -2.50 9.55 19.34
N ILE A 8 -3.03 9.29 19.86
CA ILE A 8 -3.70 8.86 19.36
C ILE A 8 -4.28 9.29 18.84
N ILE A 9 -3.92 9.51 19.17
CA ILE A 9 -4.58 9.95 18.73
C ILE A 9 -5.02 10.87 17.96
N THR A 10 -4.61 11.35 17.62
CA THR A 10 -5.28 12.12 16.66
C THR A 10 -5.67 11.28 15.49
N ILE A 11 -6.72 10.61 15.63
CA ILE A 11 -7.35 9.96 14.52
C ILE A 11 -8.04 11.05 13.74
N GLU A 12 -7.60 11.27 12.52
CA GLU A 12 -8.23 12.26 11.67
C GLU A 12 -9.57 11.75 11.17
N ASP A 13 -10.43 12.68 10.73
CA ASP A 13 -11.76 12.29 10.28
C ASP A 13 -11.72 11.21 9.21
N ALA A 14 -10.75 11.30 8.31
CA ALA A 14 -10.59 10.29 7.26
C ALA A 14 -10.29 8.92 7.85
N ASP A 15 -9.48 8.87 8.89
CA ASP A 15 -9.13 7.61 9.55
C ASP A 15 -10.33 7.01 10.27
N ILE A 16 -11.19 7.86 10.84
CA ILE A 16 -12.41 7.39 11.51
C ILE A 16 -13.33 6.74 10.49
N VAL A 17 -13.51 7.36 9.33
CA VAL A 17 -14.37 6.82 8.29
C VAL A 17 -13.82 5.48 7.80
N SER A 18 -12.52 5.41 7.56
CA SER A 18 -11.87 4.17 7.12
C SER A 18 -12.02 3.07 8.15
N PHE A 19 -11.87 3.40 9.42
CA PHE A 19 -11.99 2.43 10.48
C PHE A 19 -13.41 1.88 10.58
N LYS A 20 -14.40 2.75 10.38
CA LYS A 20 -15.80 2.31 10.38
C LYS A 20 -16.08 1.35 9.22
N GLU A 21 -15.51 1.63 8.04
CA GLU A 21 -15.64 0.73 6.91
C GLU A 21 -14.97 -0.61 7.21
N LEU A 22 -13.83 -0.58 7.89
CA LEU A 22 -13.14 -1.80 8.28
C LEU A 22 -13.99 -2.64 9.22
N LEU A 23 -14.59 -2.00 10.23
CA LEU A 23 -15.46 -2.70 11.17
C LEU A 23 -16.66 -3.31 10.45
N LYS A 24 -17.23 -2.58 9.51
CA LYS A 24 -18.35 -3.08 8.72
C LYS A 24 -17.92 -4.34 7.93
N PHE A 25 -16.73 -4.31 7.35
CA PHE A 25 -16.20 -5.48 6.66
C PHE A 25 -16.09 -6.68 7.60
N ILE A 26 -15.57 -6.46 8.81
CA ILE A 26 -15.39 -7.52 9.78
C ILE A 26 -16.73 -8.16 10.18
N TYR A 27 -17.76 -7.31 10.36
CA TYR A 27 -19.06 -7.82 10.81
C TYR A 27 -19.92 -8.37 9.68
N THR A 28 -19.84 -7.81 8.48
CA THR A 28 -20.78 -8.15 7.42
C THR A 28 -20.13 -8.84 6.22
N GLY A 29 -18.82 -8.77 6.11
CA GLY A 29 -18.11 -9.26 4.93
C GLY A 29 -18.16 -8.32 3.75
N GLU A 30 -18.79 -7.16 3.90
CA GLU A 30 -18.85 -6.17 2.83
C GLU A 30 -17.57 -5.37 2.75
N TYR A 31 -16.96 -5.33 1.59
CA TYR A 31 -15.74 -4.58 1.39
C TYR A 31 -16.00 -3.08 1.45
N PRO A 32 -15.00 -2.28 1.88
CA PRO A 32 -15.16 -0.83 1.89
C PRO A 32 -15.53 -0.31 0.51
N LYS A 33 -16.43 0.67 0.47
CA LYS A 33 -16.94 1.18 -0.79
C LYS A 33 -15.86 1.85 -1.64
N ASP A 34 -14.89 2.48 -0.99
CA ASP A 34 -13.81 3.17 -1.68
C ASP A 34 -12.53 2.34 -1.79
N LEU A 35 -12.64 1.02 -1.60
CA LEU A 35 -11.48 0.14 -1.68
C LEU A 35 -10.78 0.21 -3.03
N GLU A 36 -11.56 0.19 -4.12
CA GLU A 36 -10.97 0.17 -5.45
C GLU A 36 -10.24 1.47 -5.77
N SER A 37 -10.76 2.59 -5.30
CA SER A 37 -10.15 3.88 -5.59
C SER A 37 -9.04 4.28 -4.62
N SER A 38 -9.07 3.72 -3.40
CA SER A 38 -8.10 4.08 -2.36
C SER A 38 -7.65 2.86 -1.58
N PRO A 39 -7.12 1.83 -2.26
CA PRO A 39 -6.71 0.61 -1.56
C PRO A 39 -5.57 0.84 -0.57
N GLU A 40 -4.74 1.84 -0.82
CA GLU A 40 -3.62 2.15 0.06
C GLU A 40 -4.06 2.57 1.45
N THR A 41 -5.31 3.03 1.58
CA THR A 41 -5.88 3.38 2.89
C THR A 41 -6.11 2.13 3.75
N TYR A 42 -6.53 1.05 3.12
CA TYR A 42 -6.93 -0.16 3.84
C TYR A 42 -5.83 -1.20 3.97
N LEU A 43 -4.80 -1.11 3.15
CA LEU A 43 -3.73 -2.10 3.20
C LEU A 43 -3.02 -2.15 4.55
N PRO A 44 -2.61 -1.01 5.14
CA PRO A 44 -1.99 -1.06 6.47
C PRO A 44 -2.92 -1.63 7.53
N LEU A 45 -4.21 -1.32 7.43
CA LEU A 45 -5.19 -1.83 8.39
C LEU A 45 -5.37 -3.33 8.24
N ALA A 46 -5.40 -3.82 7.00
CA ALA A 46 -5.54 -5.25 6.75
C ALA A 46 -4.35 -6.01 7.31
N GLU A 47 -3.15 -5.47 7.16
CA GLU A 47 -1.96 -6.10 7.70
C GLU A 47 -1.97 -6.03 9.23
N LYS A 48 -2.32 -4.89 9.79
CA LYS A 48 -2.33 -4.70 11.24
C LYS A 48 -3.28 -5.67 11.94
N TYR A 49 -4.44 -5.88 11.36
CA TYR A 49 -5.47 -6.73 11.96
C TYR A 49 -5.53 -8.13 11.36
N ASP A 50 -4.53 -8.46 10.55
CA ASP A 50 -4.38 -9.81 9.98
C ASP A 50 -5.62 -10.26 9.21
N LEU A 51 -6.12 -9.36 8.34
CA LEU A 51 -7.28 -9.64 7.50
C LEU A 51 -6.78 -9.97 6.10
N GLN A 52 -6.42 -11.24 5.91
CA GLN A 52 -5.76 -11.65 4.67
C GLN A 52 -6.63 -11.43 3.43
N GLU A 53 -7.91 -11.70 3.53
CA GLU A 53 -8.81 -11.52 2.39
C GLU A 53 -8.89 -10.07 1.95
N LEU A 54 -8.99 -9.15 2.92
CA LEU A 54 -8.99 -7.72 2.64
C LEU A 54 -7.65 -7.29 2.05
N LYS A 55 -6.58 -7.82 2.62
CA LYS A 55 -5.22 -7.51 2.15
C LYS A 55 -5.05 -7.91 0.69
N ASP A 56 -5.54 -9.10 0.33
CA ASP A 56 -5.47 -9.58 -1.05
C ASP A 56 -6.27 -8.67 -1.99
N CYS A 57 -7.43 -8.22 -1.56
CA CYS A 57 -8.24 -7.30 -2.36
C CYS A 57 -7.55 -5.95 -2.55
N CYS A 58 -6.91 -5.44 -1.51
CA CYS A 58 -6.15 -4.19 -1.60
C CYS A 58 -5.00 -4.35 -2.60
N SER A 59 -4.30 -5.47 -2.50
CA SER A 59 -3.17 -5.75 -3.37
C SER A 59 -3.60 -5.80 -4.84
N ARG A 60 -4.69 -6.48 -5.12
CA ARG A 60 -5.22 -6.57 -6.49
C ARG A 60 -5.65 -5.21 -7.02
N ALA A 61 -6.30 -4.41 -6.16
CA ALA A 61 -6.72 -3.07 -6.56
C ALA A 61 -5.52 -2.18 -6.86
N MET A 62 -4.47 -2.28 -6.06
CA MET A 62 -3.26 -1.50 -6.28
C MET A 62 -2.57 -1.91 -7.59
N ILE A 63 -2.60 -3.21 -7.91
CA ILE A 63 -2.06 -3.68 -9.18
C ILE A 63 -2.85 -3.11 -10.36
N ARG A 64 -4.16 -3.09 -10.26
CA ARG A 64 -5.00 -2.54 -11.32
C ARG A 64 -4.77 -1.05 -11.52
N ASN A 65 -4.46 -0.32 -10.44
CA ASN A 65 -4.26 1.12 -10.48
C ASN A 65 -2.81 1.52 -10.75
N LEU A 66 -1.94 0.57 -11.01
CA LEU A 66 -0.50 0.81 -11.11
C LEU A 66 -0.15 1.61 -12.36
N VAL A 67 0.54 2.73 -12.16
CA VAL A 67 1.06 3.57 -13.25
C VAL A 67 2.47 4.01 -12.85
N SER A 68 3.21 4.60 -13.80
CA SER A 68 4.60 4.99 -13.50
C SER A 68 4.69 6.00 -12.36
N GLY A 69 3.66 6.83 -12.18
CA GLY A 69 3.67 7.85 -11.13
C GLY A 69 3.46 7.31 -9.73
N ASN A 70 2.92 6.09 -9.58
CA ASN A 70 2.68 5.53 -8.25
C ASN A 70 3.40 4.21 -7.99
N ALA A 71 4.20 3.75 -8.96
CA ALA A 71 4.82 2.41 -8.86
C ALA A 71 5.81 2.31 -7.70
N ILE A 72 6.59 3.36 -7.46
CA ILE A 72 7.58 3.33 -6.38
C ILE A 72 6.87 3.31 -5.02
N ASP A 73 5.85 4.16 -4.85
CA ASP A 73 5.10 4.18 -3.61
C ASP A 73 4.40 2.84 -3.37
N SER A 74 3.85 2.25 -4.44
CA SER A 74 3.20 0.95 -4.32
C SER A 74 4.19 -0.14 -3.97
N LEU A 75 5.40 -0.09 -4.54
CA LEU A 75 6.46 -1.05 -4.19
C LEU A 75 6.83 -0.94 -2.72
N MET A 76 6.96 0.30 -2.23
CA MET A 76 7.27 0.52 -0.83
C MET A 76 6.20 -0.08 0.07
N MET A 77 4.94 0.12 -0.28
CA MET A 77 3.84 -0.45 0.51
C MET A 77 3.84 -1.96 0.43
N ALA A 78 4.10 -2.53 -0.74
CA ALA A 78 4.17 -3.98 -0.89
C ALA A 78 5.27 -4.58 -0.02
N TYR A 79 6.39 -3.87 0.09
CA TYR A 79 7.51 -4.30 0.91
C TYR A 79 7.16 -4.19 2.40
N LEU A 80 6.63 -3.04 2.81
CA LEU A 80 6.34 -2.79 4.22
C LEU A 80 5.19 -3.65 4.74
N PHE A 81 4.20 -3.92 3.92
CA PHE A 81 3.01 -4.64 4.36
C PHE A 81 2.93 -6.06 3.81
N LEU A 82 4.05 -6.56 3.30
CA LEU A 82 4.21 -7.97 2.95
C LEU A 82 3.20 -8.45 1.91
N CYS A 83 3.19 -7.78 0.76
CA CYS A 83 2.33 -8.15 -0.36
C CYS A 83 3.19 -8.63 -1.53
N PRO A 84 3.54 -9.92 -1.57
CA PRO A 84 4.48 -10.40 -2.60
C PRO A 84 3.96 -10.28 -4.03
N ALA A 85 2.67 -10.47 -4.26
CA ALA A 85 2.11 -10.33 -5.61
C ALA A 85 2.24 -8.90 -6.12
N LEU A 86 1.93 -7.92 -5.26
CA LEU A 86 2.08 -6.52 -5.63
C LEU A 86 3.54 -6.16 -5.85
N LYS A 87 4.41 -6.67 -4.99
CA LYS A 87 5.85 -6.43 -5.10
C LYS A 87 6.39 -6.92 -6.45
N THR A 88 6.02 -8.14 -6.82
CA THR A 88 6.46 -8.74 -8.08
C THR A 88 5.99 -7.92 -9.28
N GLU A 89 4.72 -7.50 -9.23
CA GLU A 89 4.17 -6.73 -10.33
C GLU A 89 4.81 -5.34 -10.42
N CYS A 90 5.10 -4.72 -9.27
CA CYS A 90 5.79 -3.43 -9.27
C CYS A 90 7.17 -3.54 -9.91
N PHE A 91 7.92 -4.59 -9.58
CA PHE A 91 9.24 -4.79 -10.20
C PHE A 91 9.11 -4.96 -11.70
N ARG A 92 8.15 -5.76 -12.15
CA ARG A 92 7.94 -6.00 -13.56
C ARG A 92 7.65 -4.69 -14.31
N ARG A 93 6.73 -3.91 -13.76
CA ARG A 93 6.34 -2.65 -14.38
C ARG A 93 7.48 -1.63 -14.36
N LEU A 94 8.20 -1.55 -13.25
CA LEU A 94 9.31 -0.61 -13.14
C LEU A 94 10.40 -0.91 -14.17
N ARG A 95 10.63 -2.19 -14.46
CA ARG A 95 11.60 -2.55 -15.50
C ARG A 95 11.11 -2.11 -16.87
N GLU A 96 9.81 -2.16 -17.11
CA GLU A 96 9.24 -1.69 -18.37
C GLU A 96 9.34 -0.17 -18.49
N TRP A 97 9.21 0.52 -17.36
CA TRP A 97 9.18 1.99 -17.35
C TRP A 97 10.53 2.64 -17.13
N LYS A 98 11.60 1.88 -17.10
CA LYS A 98 12.90 2.45 -16.73
C LYS A 98 13.37 3.55 -17.66
N THR A 99 12.92 3.55 -18.91
CA THR A 99 13.31 4.58 -19.86
C THR A 99 12.61 5.93 -19.62
N ILE A 100 11.48 5.91 -18.94
CA ILE A 100 10.75 7.15 -18.67
C ILE A 100 10.89 7.61 -17.22
N MET A 101 11.49 6.79 -16.38
CA MET A 101 11.69 7.15 -14.97
C MET A 101 13.06 7.78 -14.77
N THR A 102 13.13 8.72 -13.86
CA THR A 102 14.37 9.45 -13.57
C THR A 102 14.98 8.97 -12.26
N ASP A 103 16.24 9.34 -12.02
CA ASP A 103 16.90 9.01 -10.75
C ASP A 103 16.12 9.55 -9.56
N GLU A 104 15.50 10.71 -9.77
CA GLU A 104 14.71 11.34 -8.71
C GLU A 104 13.51 10.51 -8.32
N ASP A 105 12.92 9.82 -9.28
CA ASP A 105 11.76 8.96 -9.03
C ASP A 105 12.11 7.81 -8.09
N TYR A 106 13.38 7.37 -8.10
CA TYR A 106 13.82 6.24 -7.28
C TYR A 106 14.30 6.67 -5.90
N GLU A 107 14.25 7.96 -5.62
CA GLU A 107 14.75 8.50 -4.34
C GLU A 107 14.20 7.77 -3.11
N PRO A 108 12.88 7.48 -3.03
CA PRO A 108 12.36 6.79 -1.85
C PRO A 108 12.98 5.41 -1.61
N LEU A 109 13.46 4.75 -2.66
CA LEU A 109 14.05 3.42 -2.54
C LEU A 109 15.45 3.44 -1.93
N LYS A 110 16.08 4.60 -1.86
CA LYS A 110 17.42 4.70 -1.30
C LYS A 110 17.46 4.32 0.18
N LYS A 111 16.33 4.41 0.86
CA LYS A 111 16.22 3.98 2.25
C LYS A 111 16.13 2.46 2.37
N HIS A 112 15.91 1.79 1.26
CA HIS A 112 15.79 0.34 1.24
C HIS A 112 16.65 -0.21 0.09
N PRO A 113 17.98 -0.20 0.25
CA PRO A 113 18.87 -0.63 -0.82
C PRO A 113 18.62 -2.05 -1.29
N GLU A 114 18.07 -2.90 -0.43
CA GLU A 114 17.74 -4.26 -0.82
C GLU A 114 16.69 -4.30 -1.95
N LEU A 115 15.78 -3.32 -1.97
CA LEU A 115 14.79 -3.23 -3.04
C LEU A 115 15.43 -2.78 -4.35
N LEU A 116 16.37 -1.84 -4.27
CA LEU A 116 17.09 -1.40 -5.45
C LEU A 116 17.89 -2.54 -6.07
N LEU A 117 18.55 -3.32 -5.21
CA LEU A 117 19.31 -4.48 -5.69
C LEU A 117 18.41 -5.49 -6.37
N GLU A 118 17.26 -5.76 -5.78
CA GLU A 118 16.31 -6.71 -6.32
C GLU A 118 15.75 -6.22 -7.66
N LEU A 119 15.47 -4.92 -7.76
CA LEU A 119 14.95 -4.32 -8.99
C LEU A 119 15.96 -4.47 -10.13
N HIS A 120 17.24 -4.31 -9.84
CA HIS A 120 18.28 -4.35 -10.87
C HIS A 120 18.88 -5.72 -11.08
N ARG A 121 18.38 -6.74 -10.38
CA ARG A 121 18.94 -8.09 -10.49
C ARG A 121 18.70 -8.70 -11.86
N ASP A 122 17.57 -8.43 -12.45
CA ASP A 122 17.25 -8.91 -13.79
C ASP A 122 17.20 -7.74 -14.74
#